data_2c7a920d8738a4a9fa62b7e6abd6f7d6
#
_entry.id   2c7a920d8738a4a9fa62b7e6abd6f7d6
#
_cell.length_a   1.000
_cell.length_b   1.000
_cell.length_c   1.000
_cell.angle_alpha   90.00
_cell.angle_beta   90.00
_cell.angle_gamma   90.00
#
_symmetry.space_group_name_H-M   'P 1'
#
loop_
_entity.id
_entity.type
_entity.pdbx_description
1 polymer ?
#
loop_
_entity_poly.entity_id
_entity_poly.type
_entity_poly.pdbx_seq_one_letter_code
_entity_poly.pdbx_strand_id
1 'polypeptide(L)'
;MKKLSIILSLFILISCANKLEDELTIFTSRQPQLLEPILDEFYKDTGIKVNLLSGNAQVLMERISVEGKDSKADIFMTVDAGVLWQAAERNIFSEVDSSILSTNIPDYLRDANNQWFGFSKRARTIVFSDDEYSASDFSTYEDLSDPKWKGRLCLRTSKKVYNRSLIASMIDSYGFEKTKSIVSGWVSNLATEVFSNDTSVLKAVSSGQCGVTIVNTYYLARLLDDPQYDNLRLFWANQKNRGVHVNISGAGIVNTSNNKENAIKLLEYFSSKKAQEFYASAVKEYPVVEGSEINEAIKSWGVFVEDNINVSKLGSLQKEAVFLAQEAGYK
;
A
#
# COMPACT_ATOMS: atom_id res chain seq x y z
N MET A 1 -74.58 -27.10 39.75
CA MET A 1 -73.53 -26.07 39.85
C MET A 1 -72.27 -26.64 39.23
N LYS A 2 -72.01 -26.32 37.94
CA LYS A 2 -70.82 -26.81 37.16
C LYS A 2 -69.75 -25.74 37.25
N LYS A 3 -68.59 -26.08 37.83
CA LYS A 3 -67.42 -25.22 37.88
C LYS A 3 -66.66 -25.32 36.54
N LEU A 4 -66.61 -24.22 35.83
CA LEU A 4 -65.82 -24.08 34.56
C LEU A 4 -64.41 -23.64 34.92
N SER A 5 -63.44 -24.57 34.75
CA SER A 5 -62.03 -24.25 34.95
C SER A 5 -61.45 -23.71 33.60
N ILE A 6 -61.07 -22.43 33.58
CA ILE A 6 -60.37 -21.78 32.47
C ILE A 6 -58.88 -22.05 32.64
N ILE A 7 -58.31 -22.88 31.73
CA ILE A 7 -56.87 -23.09 31.63
C ILE A 7 -56.33 -21.97 30.73
N LEU A 8 -55.59 -21.03 31.33
CA LEU A 8 -54.89 -19.95 30.64
C LEU A 8 -53.53 -20.51 30.11
N SER A 9 -53.51 -20.87 28.83
CA SER A 9 -52.27 -21.28 28.17
C SER A 9 -51.39 -20.07 27.89
N LEU A 10 -50.29 -19.93 28.64
CA LEU A 10 -49.25 -18.92 28.46
C LEU A 10 -48.40 -19.33 27.24
N PHE A 11 -48.66 -18.75 26.09
CA PHE A 11 -47.75 -18.86 24.93
C PHE A 11 -46.51 -18.01 25.18
N ILE A 12 -45.40 -18.65 25.56
CA ILE A 12 -44.09 -18.04 25.58
C ILE A 12 -43.64 -17.94 24.11
N LEU A 13 -43.78 -16.76 23.52
CA LEU A 13 -43.14 -16.41 22.25
C LEU A 13 -41.62 -16.31 22.50
N ILE A 14 -40.90 -17.42 22.25
CA ILE A 14 -39.45 -17.37 22.11
C ILE A 14 -39.18 -16.63 20.80
N SER A 15 -39.00 -15.32 20.88
CA SER A 15 -38.46 -14.53 19.82
C SER A 15 -37.01 -15.00 19.63
N CYS A 16 -36.78 -15.89 18.66
CA CYS A 16 -35.46 -16.05 18.08
C CYS A 16 -35.12 -14.72 17.40
N ALA A 17 -34.56 -13.78 18.13
CA ALA A 17 -33.82 -12.69 17.52
C ALA A 17 -32.68 -13.37 16.75
N ASN A 18 -32.83 -13.50 15.44
CA ASN A 18 -31.70 -13.71 14.55
C ASN A 18 -30.76 -12.54 14.87
N LYS A 19 -29.69 -12.83 15.62
CA LYS A 19 -28.57 -11.91 15.76
C LYS A 19 -28.09 -11.73 14.33
N LEU A 20 -28.42 -10.60 13.70
CA LEU A 20 -27.80 -10.20 12.46
C LEU A 20 -26.31 -10.35 12.71
N GLU A 21 -25.63 -11.23 11.98
CA GLU A 21 -24.18 -11.32 12.07
C GLU A 21 -23.65 -9.91 11.78
N ASP A 22 -22.82 -9.39 12.67
CA ASP A 22 -22.15 -8.13 12.43
C ASP A 22 -21.25 -8.32 11.20
N GLU A 23 -21.61 -7.68 10.09
CA GLU A 23 -20.87 -7.79 8.84
C GLU A 23 -20.29 -6.45 8.44
N LEU A 24 -19.04 -6.49 7.92
CA LEU A 24 -18.38 -5.37 7.29
C LEU A 24 -18.11 -5.69 5.81
N THR A 25 -18.05 -4.66 4.98
CA THR A 25 -17.63 -4.79 3.58
C THR A 25 -16.45 -3.86 3.30
N ILE A 26 -15.34 -4.45 2.86
CA ILE A 26 -14.17 -3.70 2.38
C ILE A 26 -14.19 -3.66 0.85
N PHE A 27 -14.18 -2.45 0.29
CA PHE A 27 -13.83 -2.25 -1.12
C PHE A 27 -12.31 -2.07 -1.21
N THR A 28 -11.62 -2.94 -1.96
CA THR A 28 -10.15 -2.97 -1.94
C THR A 28 -9.52 -3.11 -3.32
N SER A 29 -8.40 -2.45 -3.53
CA SER A 29 -7.54 -2.71 -4.69
C SER A 29 -6.45 -3.76 -4.40
N ARG A 30 -6.43 -4.30 -3.20
CA ARG A 30 -5.54 -5.39 -2.83
C ARG A 30 -6.13 -6.74 -3.25
N GLN A 31 -5.27 -7.69 -3.55
CA GLN A 31 -5.68 -9.05 -3.88
C GLN A 31 -6.29 -9.73 -2.64
N PRO A 32 -7.49 -10.33 -2.73
CA PRO A 32 -8.21 -10.92 -1.59
C PRO A 32 -7.37 -11.92 -0.80
N GLN A 33 -6.66 -12.82 -1.47
CA GLN A 33 -5.83 -13.84 -0.84
C GLN A 33 -4.72 -13.30 0.08
N LEU A 34 -4.42 -12.01 0.00
CA LEU A 34 -3.46 -11.35 0.90
C LEU A 34 -4.13 -10.74 2.14
N LEU A 35 -5.47 -10.67 2.15
CA LEU A 35 -6.26 -10.13 3.26
C LEU A 35 -7.06 -11.23 3.98
N GLU A 36 -7.59 -12.19 3.24
CA GLU A 36 -8.45 -13.25 3.79
C GLU A 36 -7.89 -13.89 5.07
N PRO A 37 -6.61 -14.29 5.15
CA PRO A 37 -6.12 -14.95 6.36
C PRO A 37 -6.15 -14.06 7.62
N ILE A 38 -5.87 -12.75 7.48
CA ILE A 38 -5.94 -11.81 8.62
C ILE A 38 -7.38 -11.50 9.01
N LEU A 39 -8.29 -11.49 8.04
CA LEU A 39 -9.72 -11.29 8.28
C LEU A 39 -10.35 -12.51 8.95
N ASP A 40 -9.88 -13.72 8.62
CA ASP A 40 -10.28 -14.96 9.31
C ASP A 40 -9.85 -14.94 10.78
N GLU A 41 -8.65 -14.43 11.09
CA GLU A 41 -8.20 -14.24 12.48
C GLU A 41 -9.04 -13.17 13.19
N PHE A 42 -9.35 -12.07 12.53
CA PHE A 42 -10.24 -11.04 13.09
C PHE A 42 -11.64 -11.60 13.40
N TYR A 43 -12.19 -12.42 12.49
CA TYR A 43 -13.48 -13.08 12.72
C TYR A 43 -13.45 -14.02 13.92
N LYS A 44 -12.39 -14.82 14.07
CA LYS A 44 -12.21 -15.70 15.26
C LYS A 44 -12.15 -14.92 16.56
N ASP A 45 -11.46 -13.78 16.54
CA ASP A 45 -11.24 -12.97 17.74
C ASP A 45 -12.48 -12.12 18.11
N THR A 46 -13.33 -11.73 17.13
CA THR A 46 -14.40 -10.76 17.34
C THR A 46 -15.82 -11.24 16.99
N GLY A 47 -15.93 -12.27 16.16
CA GLY A 47 -17.20 -12.72 15.58
C GLY A 47 -17.74 -11.79 14.47
N ILE A 48 -17.00 -10.75 14.05
CA ILE A 48 -17.41 -9.82 13.01
C ILE A 48 -16.92 -10.36 11.67
N LYS A 49 -17.85 -10.64 10.76
CA LYS A 49 -17.55 -11.11 9.41
C LYS A 49 -17.15 -9.98 8.49
N VAL A 50 -16.16 -10.20 7.64
CA VAL A 50 -15.71 -9.20 6.67
C VAL A 50 -15.81 -9.73 5.26
N ASN A 51 -16.58 -9.04 4.42
CA ASN A 51 -16.72 -9.32 3.00
C ASN A 51 -15.77 -8.44 2.19
N LEU A 52 -15.20 -8.99 1.12
CA LEU A 52 -14.29 -8.28 0.21
C LEU A 52 -14.94 -8.05 -1.16
N LEU A 53 -14.85 -6.81 -1.64
CA LEU A 53 -15.08 -6.49 -3.04
C LEU A 53 -13.79 -5.91 -3.61
N SER A 54 -13.09 -6.70 -4.44
CA SER A 54 -11.82 -6.28 -5.01
C SER A 54 -11.96 -5.74 -6.43
N GLY A 55 -11.13 -4.74 -6.77
CA GLY A 55 -11.15 -4.14 -8.10
C GLY A 55 -10.12 -3.03 -8.28
N ASN A 56 -10.20 -2.33 -9.40
CA ASN A 56 -9.37 -1.16 -9.63
C ASN A 56 -9.74 -0.04 -8.63
N ALA A 57 -8.74 0.55 -7.97
CA ALA A 57 -8.97 1.56 -6.92
C ALA A 57 -9.78 2.76 -7.39
N GLN A 58 -9.51 3.28 -8.59
CA GLN A 58 -10.24 4.44 -9.14
C GLN A 58 -11.70 4.10 -9.44
N VAL A 59 -11.95 2.89 -9.97
CA VAL A 59 -13.30 2.39 -10.25
C VAL A 59 -14.09 2.19 -8.96
N LEU A 60 -13.47 1.61 -7.93
CA LEU A 60 -14.11 1.42 -6.62
C LEU A 60 -14.40 2.75 -5.93
N MET A 61 -13.45 3.69 -5.99
CA MET A 61 -13.63 5.05 -5.45
C MET A 61 -14.77 5.78 -6.14
N GLU A 62 -14.86 5.71 -7.47
CA GLU A 62 -15.95 6.30 -8.23
C GLU A 62 -17.30 5.65 -7.89
N ARG A 63 -17.32 4.33 -7.77
CA ARG A 63 -18.50 3.57 -7.35
C ARG A 63 -19.02 4.04 -5.99
N ILE A 64 -18.15 4.16 -4.98
CA ILE A 64 -18.52 4.68 -3.65
C ILE A 64 -19.12 6.08 -3.78
N SER A 65 -18.50 6.96 -4.58
CA SER A 65 -18.97 8.33 -4.78
C SER A 65 -20.35 8.39 -5.45
N VAL A 66 -20.59 7.54 -6.45
CA VAL A 66 -21.87 7.51 -7.20
C VAL A 66 -22.98 6.86 -6.38
N GLU A 67 -22.69 5.76 -5.68
CA GLU A 67 -23.65 5.07 -4.82
C GLU A 67 -24.02 5.92 -3.58
N GLY A 68 -23.11 6.76 -3.10
CA GLY A 68 -23.33 7.62 -1.94
C GLY A 68 -23.79 6.84 -0.72
N LYS A 69 -24.92 7.21 -0.13
CA LYS A 69 -25.51 6.54 1.06
C LYS A 69 -26.00 5.11 0.80
N ASP A 70 -26.15 4.73 -0.45
CA ASP A 70 -26.57 3.38 -0.83
C ASP A 70 -25.36 2.44 -1.04
N SER A 71 -24.15 2.97 -0.91
CA SER A 71 -22.93 2.18 -1.00
C SER A 71 -22.88 1.10 0.09
N LYS A 72 -22.38 -0.07 -0.29
CA LYS A 72 -22.15 -1.18 0.64
C LYS A 72 -20.76 -1.15 1.28
N ALA A 73 -19.93 -0.20 0.88
CA ALA A 73 -18.58 -0.10 1.41
C ALA A 73 -18.59 0.49 2.82
N ASP A 74 -18.09 -0.24 3.80
CA ASP A 74 -17.79 0.27 5.14
C ASP A 74 -16.38 0.82 5.21
N ILE A 75 -15.45 0.15 4.53
CA ILE A 75 -14.03 0.51 4.47
C ILE A 75 -13.59 0.56 3.01
N PHE A 76 -12.81 1.58 2.66
CA PHE A 76 -12.08 1.62 1.39
C PHE A 76 -10.58 1.47 1.65
N MET A 77 -9.98 0.41 1.09
CA MET A 77 -8.57 0.04 1.27
C MET A 77 -7.83 0.07 -0.06
N THR A 78 -6.68 0.70 -0.10
CA THR A 78 -5.83 0.75 -1.30
C THR A 78 -4.37 0.43 -1.02
N VAL A 79 -3.62 0.21 -2.09
CA VAL A 79 -2.18 -0.07 -2.05
C VAL A 79 -1.32 1.18 -2.34
N ASP A 80 -1.88 2.37 -2.13
CA ASP A 80 -1.16 3.62 -2.43
C ASP A 80 -1.74 4.81 -1.65
N ALA A 81 -0.89 5.57 -0.98
CA ALA A 81 -1.27 6.75 -0.21
C ALA A 81 -1.89 7.85 -1.07
N GLY A 82 -1.44 7.99 -2.33
CA GLY A 82 -2.00 8.99 -3.24
C GLY A 82 -3.46 8.73 -3.59
N VAL A 83 -3.89 7.47 -3.66
CA VAL A 83 -5.30 7.11 -3.86
C VAL A 83 -6.11 7.35 -2.60
N LEU A 84 -5.56 7.07 -1.41
CA LEU A 84 -6.20 7.39 -0.13
C LEU A 84 -6.42 8.90 0.01
N TRP A 85 -5.40 9.68 -0.29
CA TRP A 85 -5.51 11.14 -0.31
C TRP A 85 -6.62 11.63 -1.26
N GLN A 86 -6.68 11.08 -2.50
CA GLN A 86 -7.74 11.42 -3.45
C GLN A 86 -9.14 11.07 -2.93
N ALA A 87 -9.28 9.97 -2.21
CA ALA A 87 -10.55 9.58 -1.59
C ALA A 87 -10.95 10.55 -0.46
N ALA A 88 -9.99 11.01 0.34
CA ALA A 88 -10.21 12.03 1.37
C ALA A 88 -10.66 13.37 0.75
N GLU A 89 -9.98 13.85 -0.31
CA GLU A 89 -10.36 15.07 -1.04
C GLU A 89 -11.76 15.00 -1.67
N ARG A 90 -12.28 13.80 -1.91
CA ARG A 90 -13.63 13.56 -2.39
C ARG A 90 -14.66 13.35 -1.28
N ASN A 91 -14.26 13.57 -0.01
CA ASN A 91 -15.10 13.35 1.15
C ASN A 91 -15.65 11.91 1.26
N ILE A 92 -14.88 10.91 0.81
CA ILE A 92 -15.29 9.51 0.92
C ILE A 92 -15.12 9.00 2.34
N PHE A 93 -14.15 9.52 3.09
CA PHE A 93 -13.81 9.05 4.42
C PHE A 93 -14.44 9.89 5.55
N SER A 94 -14.72 9.22 6.66
CA SER A 94 -14.95 9.88 7.95
C SER A 94 -13.64 10.10 8.67
N GLU A 95 -13.60 11.13 9.51
CA GLU A 95 -12.57 11.24 10.54
C GLU A 95 -12.76 10.11 11.58
N VAL A 96 -11.66 9.56 12.07
CA VAL A 96 -11.65 8.48 13.05
C VAL A 96 -10.93 8.96 14.30
N ASP A 97 -11.66 9.06 15.41
CA ASP A 97 -11.09 9.34 16.72
C ASP A 97 -10.76 8.00 17.42
N SER A 98 -9.48 7.59 17.31
CA SER A 98 -8.95 6.41 17.98
C SER A 98 -7.53 6.68 18.48
N SER A 99 -7.39 6.65 19.81
CA SER A 99 -6.08 6.76 20.46
C SER A 99 -5.16 5.57 20.12
N ILE A 100 -5.72 4.40 19.84
CA ILE A 100 -5.00 3.20 19.44
C ILE A 100 -4.34 3.43 18.08
N LEU A 101 -5.11 3.87 17.08
CA LEU A 101 -4.60 4.15 15.75
C LEU A 101 -3.56 5.28 15.76
N SER A 102 -3.83 6.35 16.51
CA SER A 102 -2.92 7.50 16.62
C SER A 102 -1.60 7.16 17.32
N THR A 103 -1.62 6.20 18.26
CA THR A 103 -0.41 5.73 18.94
C THR A 103 0.38 4.76 18.09
N ASN A 104 -0.31 3.84 17.41
CA ASN A 104 0.33 2.75 16.69
C ASN A 104 0.86 3.15 15.31
N ILE A 105 0.24 4.15 14.66
CA ILE A 105 0.59 4.52 13.29
C ILE A 105 1.25 5.91 13.28
N PRO A 106 2.52 6.01 12.85
CA PRO A 106 3.25 7.27 12.79
C PRO A 106 2.52 8.34 11.95
N ASP A 107 2.64 9.60 12.35
CA ASP A 107 1.94 10.74 11.72
C ASP A 107 2.24 10.87 10.22
N TYR A 108 3.46 10.53 9.79
CA TYR A 108 3.83 10.60 8.37
C TYR A 108 3.22 9.48 7.50
N LEU A 109 2.64 8.44 8.13
CA LEU A 109 1.99 7.30 7.45
C LEU A 109 0.46 7.33 7.55
N ARG A 110 -0.13 8.45 7.98
CA ARG A 110 -1.57 8.64 8.08
C ARG A 110 -2.01 10.02 7.63
N ASP A 111 -3.29 10.19 7.45
CA ASP A 111 -3.88 11.48 7.15
C ASP A 111 -3.80 12.45 8.33
N ALA A 112 -3.58 13.73 8.05
CA ALA A 112 -3.49 14.76 9.08
C ALA A 112 -4.80 14.92 9.87
N ASN A 113 -5.94 14.64 9.25
CA ASN A 113 -7.27 14.67 9.85
C ASN A 113 -7.77 13.27 10.26
N ASN A 114 -6.88 12.28 10.33
CA ASN A 114 -7.23 10.90 10.69
C ASN A 114 -8.33 10.26 9.83
N GLN A 115 -8.42 10.62 8.56
CA GLN A 115 -9.41 10.06 7.65
C GLN A 115 -8.98 8.70 7.07
N TRP A 116 -7.67 8.43 7.03
CA TRP A 116 -7.11 7.15 6.62
C TRP A 116 -5.78 6.88 7.31
N PHE A 117 -5.39 5.60 7.36
CA PHE A 117 -4.22 5.10 8.06
C PHE A 117 -3.48 4.09 7.21
N GLY A 118 -2.13 4.10 7.28
CA GLY A 118 -1.29 3.07 6.68
C GLY A 118 -1.19 1.85 7.58
N PHE A 119 -1.28 0.66 6.98
CA PHE A 119 -1.21 -0.62 7.71
C PHE A 119 -0.05 -1.51 7.27
N SER A 120 0.60 -1.19 6.18
CA SER A 120 1.89 -1.75 5.80
C SER A 120 2.63 -0.74 4.94
N LYS A 121 3.95 -0.84 4.90
CA LYS A 121 4.80 0.00 4.06
C LYS A 121 5.75 -0.83 3.21
N ARG A 122 6.15 -0.28 2.07
CA ARG A 122 7.18 -0.83 1.20
C ARG A 122 8.08 0.29 0.71
N ALA A 123 9.34 -0.03 0.56
CA ALA A 123 10.25 0.85 -0.14
C ALA A 123 10.21 0.57 -1.66
N ARG A 124 10.44 1.60 -2.45
CA ARG A 124 10.72 1.48 -3.87
C ARG A 124 12.16 1.88 -4.07
N THR A 125 13.04 0.92 -4.36
CA THR A 125 14.47 1.16 -4.34
C THR A 125 15.19 0.51 -5.52
N ILE A 126 16.51 0.69 -5.57
CA ILE A 126 17.36 0.17 -6.63
C ILE A 126 17.56 -1.34 -6.44
N VAL A 127 17.45 -2.08 -7.54
CA VAL A 127 17.88 -3.49 -7.64
C VAL A 127 18.80 -3.62 -8.85
N PHE A 128 19.89 -4.38 -8.71
CA PHE A 128 20.91 -4.56 -9.72
C PHE A 128 21.37 -6.00 -9.82
N SER A 129 22.04 -6.39 -10.91
CA SER A 129 22.71 -7.66 -11.04
C SER A 129 24.14 -7.57 -10.52
N ASP A 130 24.55 -8.47 -9.60
CA ASP A 130 25.91 -8.53 -9.09
C ASP A 130 26.89 -9.25 -10.04
N ASP A 131 26.39 -9.76 -11.15
CA ASP A 131 27.23 -10.21 -12.27
C ASP A 131 27.98 -9.04 -12.94
N GLU A 132 27.40 -7.82 -12.90
CA GLU A 132 27.94 -6.65 -13.60
C GLU A 132 28.34 -5.51 -12.65
N TYR A 133 27.68 -5.40 -11.48
CA TYR A 133 27.79 -4.25 -10.59
C TYR A 133 27.98 -4.65 -9.14
N SER A 134 28.46 -3.71 -8.34
CA SER A 134 28.56 -3.82 -6.89
C SER A 134 27.79 -2.68 -6.21
N ALA A 135 27.51 -2.80 -4.91
CA ALA A 135 26.81 -1.77 -4.16
C ALA A 135 27.53 -0.40 -4.18
N SER A 136 28.86 -0.37 -4.42
CA SER A 136 29.66 0.86 -4.49
C SER A 136 29.39 1.70 -5.76
N ASP A 137 28.73 1.12 -6.78
CA ASP A 137 28.40 1.81 -8.02
C ASP A 137 27.16 2.70 -7.89
N PHE A 138 26.39 2.55 -6.80
CA PHE A 138 25.11 3.21 -6.58
C PHE A 138 25.18 4.21 -5.42
N SER A 139 24.30 5.21 -5.48
CA SER A 139 24.14 6.19 -4.41
C SER A 139 22.68 6.64 -4.22
N THR A 140 22.10 7.24 -5.23
CA THR A 140 20.79 7.87 -5.19
C THR A 140 19.95 7.53 -6.40
N TYR A 141 18.65 7.84 -6.38
CA TYR A 141 17.82 7.78 -7.60
C TYR A 141 18.30 8.74 -8.67
N GLU A 142 18.81 9.90 -8.24
CA GLU A 142 19.31 10.97 -9.10
C GLU A 142 20.52 10.51 -9.89
N ASP A 143 21.40 9.72 -9.28
CA ASP A 143 22.59 9.16 -9.91
C ASP A 143 22.26 8.27 -11.13
N LEU A 144 21.09 7.63 -11.16
CA LEU A 144 20.65 6.84 -12.31
C LEU A 144 20.36 7.69 -13.56
N SER A 145 20.35 9.02 -13.46
CA SER A 145 20.29 9.94 -14.59
C SER A 145 21.64 10.20 -15.26
N ASP A 146 22.75 9.80 -14.62
CA ASP A 146 24.08 9.95 -15.18
C ASP A 146 24.24 9.14 -16.47
N PRO A 147 24.87 9.69 -17.53
CA PRO A 147 25.12 8.97 -18.79
C PRO A 147 25.92 7.66 -18.66
N LYS A 148 26.61 7.41 -17.53
CA LYS A 148 27.25 6.12 -17.24
C LYS A 148 26.28 4.94 -17.29
N TRP A 149 24.96 5.20 -17.05
CA TRP A 149 23.90 4.21 -17.06
C TRP A 149 23.23 4.02 -18.42
N LYS A 150 23.72 4.67 -19.48
CA LYS A 150 23.13 4.60 -20.82
C LYS A 150 23.04 3.16 -21.33
N GLY A 151 21.81 2.72 -21.66
CA GLY A 151 21.53 1.36 -22.11
C GLY A 151 21.63 0.30 -21.01
N ARG A 152 21.57 0.72 -19.72
CA ARG A 152 21.68 -0.18 -18.56
C ARG A 152 20.46 -0.17 -17.64
N LEU A 153 19.65 0.88 -17.71
CA LEU A 153 18.48 1.06 -16.83
C LEU A 153 17.25 0.43 -17.47
N CYS A 154 16.52 -0.36 -16.70
CA CYS A 154 15.18 -0.81 -17.05
C CYS A 154 14.16 -0.29 -16.03
N LEU A 155 13.03 0.20 -16.51
CA LEU A 155 11.97 0.72 -15.66
C LEU A 155 10.60 0.16 -16.02
N ARG A 156 9.73 0.10 -15.04
CA ARG A 156 8.30 -0.11 -15.24
C ARG A 156 7.65 1.17 -15.77
N THR A 157 6.55 1.05 -16.50
CA THR A 157 5.77 2.19 -17.02
C THR A 157 5.40 3.23 -15.94
N SER A 158 5.50 4.51 -16.29
CA SER A 158 5.08 5.64 -15.46
C SER A 158 3.57 5.69 -15.20
N LYS A 159 2.78 4.97 -16.00
CA LYS A 159 1.32 4.85 -15.80
C LYS A 159 0.94 4.15 -14.51
N LYS A 160 1.89 3.43 -13.89
CA LYS A 160 1.65 2.78 -12.61
C LYS A 160 1.88 3.75 -11.44
N VAL A 161 0.95 3.75 -10.51
CA VAL A 161 0.93 4.64 -9.34
C VAL A 161 2.26 4.66 -8.56
N TYR A 162 2.97 3.54 -8.47
CA TYR A 162 4.23 3.44 -7.72
C TYR A 162 5.34 4.38 -8.26
N ASN A 163 5.46 4.52 -9.58
CA ASN A 163 6.41 5.46 -10.18
C ASN A 163 5.94 6.91 -10.03
N ARG A 164 4.64 7.16 -10.12
CA ARG A 164 4.08 8.49 -9.89
C ARG A 164 4.34 8.95 -8.47
N SER A 165 4.18 8.07 -7.48
CA SER A 165 4.45 8.38 -6.08
C SER A 165 5.93 8.64 -5.82
N LEU A 166 6.86 7.88 -6.45
CA LEU A 166 8.30 8.18 -6.38
C LEU A 166 8.60 9.55 -7.00
N ILE A 167 8.07 9.85 -8.18
CA ILE A 167 8.26 11.16 -8.82
C ILE A 167 7.66 12.27 -7.95
N ALA A 168 6.48 12.06 -7.35
CA ALA A 168 5.87 13.03 -6.43
C ALA A 168 6.77 13.32 -5.22
N SER A 169 7.39 12.29 -4.61
CA SER A 169 8.34 12.50 -3.50
C SER A 169 9.59 13.26 -3.95
N MET A 170 10.03 13.05 -5.20
CA MET A 170 11.17 13.81 -5.75
C MET A 170 10.80 15.27 -6.05
N ILE A 171 9.58 15.53 -6.51
CA ILE A 171 9.07 16.91 -6.70
C ILE A 171 9.04 17.65 -5.37
N ASP A 172 8.54 17.01 -4.30
CA ASP A 172 8.52 17.62 -2.96
C ASP A 172 9.94 17.99 -2.47
N SER A 173 10.92 17.10 -2.74
CA SER A 173 12.30 17.27 -2.29
C SER A 173 13.13 18.24 -3.13
N TYR A 174 12.92 18.27 -4.45
CA TYR A 174 13.82 18.94 -5.40
C TYR A 174 13.13 19.99 -6.28
N GLY A 175 11.80 20.04 -6.28
CA GLY A 175 11.00 20.83 -7.21
C GLY A 175 10.88 20.19 -8.59
N PHE A 176 9.95 20.74 -9.38
CA PHE A 176 9.54 20.20 -10.67
C PHE A 176 10.69 20.11 -11.69
N GLU A 177 11.40 21.21 -11.93
CA GLU A 177 12.39 21.29 -13.03
C GLU A 177 13.59 20.35 -12.79
N LYS A 178 14.10 20.29 -11.56
CA LYS A 178 15.18 19.37 -11.21
C LYS A 178 14.74 17.92 -11.33
N THR A 179 13.57 17.58 -10.82
CA THR A 179 13.01 16.24 -10.93
C THR A 179 12.78 15.85 -12.39
N LYS A 180 12.27 16.76 -13.23
CA LYS A 180 12.11 16.56 -14.67
C LYS A 180 13.45 16.24 -15.36
N SER A 181 14.49 17.00 -15.03
CA SER A 181 15.85 16.72 -15.57
C SER A 181 16.33 15.31 -15.20
N ILE A 182 16.14 14.89 -13.93
CA ILE A 182 16.52 13.55 -13.47
C ILE A 182 15.73 12.47 -14.21
N VAL A 183 14.41 12.60 -14.29
CA VAL A 183 13.54 11.61 -14.96
C VAL A 183 13.84 11.53 -16.46
N SER A 184 14.14 12.67 -17.11
CA SER A 184 14.60 12.69 -18.52
C SER A 184 15.92 11.94 -18.69
N GLY A 185 16.84 12.07 -17.71
CA GLY A 185 18.08 11.29 -17.69
C GLY A 185 17.80 9.79 -17.57
N TRP A 186 16.87 9.37 -16.70
CA TRP A 186 16.46 7.96 -16.64
C TRP A 186 15.93 7.45 -17.98
N VAL A 187 15.07 8.23 -18.65
CA VAL A 187 14.52 7.87 -19.97
C VAL A 187 15.64 7.73 -21.00
N SER A 188 16.62 8.64 -20.98
CA SER A 188 17.79 8.59 -21.88
C SER A 188 18.70 7.39 -21.64
N ASN A 189 18.66 6.81 -20.43
CA ASN A 189 19.48 5.69 -20.01
C ASN A 189 18.78 4.32 -20.14
N LEU A 190 17.51 4.30 -20.60
CA LEU A 190 16.77 3.05 -20.77
C LEU A 190 17.46 2.11 -21.75
N ALA A 191 17.59 0.84 -21.35
CA ALA A 191 18.09 -0.24 -22.20
C ALA A 191 17.01 -0.75 -23.15
N THR A 192 15.74 -0.64 -22.76
CA THR A 192 14.57 -1.17 -23.49
C THR A 192 13.37 -0.23 -23.36
N GLU A 193 12.29 -0.53 -24.07
CA GLU A 193 10.97 0.03 -23.74
C GLU A 193 10.57 -0.35 -22.30
N VAL A 194 9.71 0.47 -21.69
CA VAL A 194 9.26 0.27 -20.31
C VAL A 194 8.42 -1.00 -20.14
N PHE A 195 8.54 -1.65 -19.01
CA PHE A 195 7.82 -2.88 -18.68
C PHE A 195 6.44 -2.60 -18.04
N SER A 196 5.53 -3.56 -18.14
CA SER A 196 4.19 -3.45 -17.55
C SER A 196 4.16 -3.68 -16.02
N ASN A 197 5.14 -4.43 -15.48
CA ASN A 197 5.18 -4.79 -14.05
C ASN A 197 6.61 -4.99 -13.55
N ASP A 198 6.81 -4.90 -12.22
CA ASP A 198 8.12 -4.99 -11.57
C ASP A 198 8.74 -6.40 -11.67
N THR A 199 7.94 -7.47 -11.71
CA THR A 199 8.47 -8.83 -11.87
C THR A 199 9.15 -9.01 -13.23
N SER A 200 8.53 -8.48 -14.30
CA SER A 200 9.15 -8.52 -15.65
C SER A 200 10.45 -7.70 -15.71
N VAL A 201 10.51 -6.57 -14.99
CA VAL A 201 11.73 -5.78 -14.89
C VAL A 201 12.83 -6.55 -14.17
N LEU A 202 12.54 -7.18 -13.03
CA LEU A 202 13.49 -8.00 -12.28
C LEU A 202 14.02 -9.16 -13.12
N LYS A 203 13.14 -9.81 -13.90
CA LYS A 203 13.53 -10.87 -14.84
C LYS A 203 14.51 -10.35 -15.91
N ALA A 204 14.27 -9.13 -16.43
CA ALA A 204 15.15 -8.51 -17.41
C ALA A 204 16.53 -8.19 -16.82
N VAL A 205 16.60 -7.73 -15.57
CA VAL A 205 17.87 -7.50 -14.87
C VAL A 205 18.61 -8.81 -14.62
N SER A 206 17.92 -9.83 -14.08
CA SER A 206 18.53 -11.14 -13.82
C SER A 206 19.08 -11.80 -15.08
N SER A 207 18.43 -11.61 -16.24
CA SER A 207 18.87 -12.17 -17.53
C SER A 207 19.94 -11.35 -18.26
N GLY A 208 20.43 -10.24 -17.67
CA GLY A 208 21.42 -9.36 -18.29
C GLY A 208 20.90 -8.47 -19.44
N GLN A 209 19.56 -8.37 -19.61
CA GLN A 209 18.97 -7.45 -20.60
C GLN A 209 19.18 -5.99 -20.17
N CYS A 210 19.28 -5.73 -18.88
CA CYS A 210 19.66 -4.48 -18.26
C CYS A 210 20.36 -4.76 -16.92
N GLY A 211 21.17 -3.82 -16.45
CA GLY A 211 21.99 -4.03 -15.24
C GLY A 211 21.30 -3.55 -13.95
N VAL A 212 20.36 -2.61 -14.05
CA VAL A 212 19.78 -1.92 -12.89
C VAL A 212 18.32 -1.52 -13.11
N THR A 213 17.57 -1.46 -12.01
CA THR A 213 16.17 -1.03 -12.02
C THR A 213 15.75 -0.36 -10.70
N ILE A 214 14.53 0.19 -10.66
CA ILE A 214 13.84 0.68 -9.46
C ILE A 214 12.53 -0.09 -9.31
N VAL A 215 12.38 -0.85 -8.22
CA VAL A 215 11.21 -1.68 -7.95
C VAL A 215 10.75 -1.62 -6.50
N ASN A 216 9.53 -2.04 -6.22
CA ASN A 216 9.09 -2.21 -4.83
C ASN A 216 9.75 -3.47 -4.22
N THR A 217 10.19 -3.35 -2.98
CA THR A 217 10.94 -4.38 -2.25
C THR A 217 10.29 -5.75 -2.24
N TYR A 218 8.97 -5.82 -2.04
CA TYR A 218 8.25 -7.09 -1.96
C TYR A 218 8.26 -7.91 -3.27
N TYR A 219 8.50 -7.28 -4.44
CA TYR A 219 8.66 -8.05 -5.68
C TYR A 219 9.95 -8.86 -5.68
N LEU A 220 11.06 -8.26 -5.25
CA LEU A 220 12.31 -8.99 -5.08
C LEU A 220 12.18 -10.04 -3.98
N ALA A 221 11.57 -9.69 -2.84
CA ALA A 221 11.37 -10.61 -1.72
C ALA A 221 10.66 -11.91 -2.09
N ARG A 222 9.75 -11.85 -3.07
CA ARG A 222 9.01 -13.04 -3.55
C ARG A 222 9.84 -13.95 -4.45
N LEU A 223 10.97 -13.46 -4.94
CA LEU A 223 11.84 -14.18 -5.88
C LEU A 223 13.09 -14.74 -5.19
N LEU A 224 13.34 -14.44 -3.91
CA LEU A 224 14.56 -14.83 -3.19
C LEU A 224 14.78 -16.35 -3.09
N ASP A 225 13.72 -17.13 -3.20
CA ASP A 225 13.79 -18.60 -3.11
C ASP A 225 13.94 -19.26 -4.50
N ASP A 226 14.02 -18.48 -5.58
CA ASP A 226 14.15 -18.95 -6.96
C ASP A 226 15.59 -18.70 -7.48
N PRO A 227 16.39 -19.77 -7.71
CA PRO A 227 17.78 -19.64 -8.15
C PRO A 227 17.98 -18.83 -9.42
N GLN A 228 16.94 -18.66 -10.23
CA GLN A 228 17.00 -17.80 -11.42
C GLN A 228 17.34 -16.35 -11.08
N TYR A 229 17.10 -15.91 -9.85
CA TYR A 229 17.26 -14.53 -9.39
C TYR A 229 18.37 -14.36 -8.35
N ASP A 230 19.23 -15.39 -8.19
CA ASP A 230 20.33 -15.39 -7.21
C ASP A 230 21.38 -14.28 -7.46
N ASN A 231 21.42 -13.70 -8.66
CA ASN A 231 22.29 -12.59 -9.00
C ASN A 231 21.68 -11.21 -8.74
N LEU A 232 20.46 -11.13 -8.21
CA LEU A 232 19.84 -9.84 -7.89
C LEU A 232 20.22 -9.36 -6.49
N ARG A 233 20.60 -8.09 -6.39
CA ARG A 233 20.91 -7.42 -5.11
C ARG A 233 20.11 -6.15 -4.96
N LEU A 234 19.70 -5.88 -3.72
CA LEU A 234 19.01 -4.64 -3.35
C LEU A 234 20.04 -3.61 -2.88
N PHE A 235 19.81 -2.35 -3.30
CA PHE A 235 20.55 -1.21 -2.80
C PHE A 235 19.59 -0.14 -2.28
N TRP A 236 19.80 0.31 -1.04
CA TRP A 236 19.03 1.37 -0.43
C TRP A 236 19.45 2.73 -0.98
N ALA A 237 18.62 3.34 -1.84
CA ALA A 237 18.91 4.64 -2.41
C ALA A 237 18.85 5.76 -1.36
N ASN A 238 19.59 6.85 -1.60
CA ASN A 238 19.47 8.10 -0.84
C ASN A 238 19.78 8.02 0.67
N GLN A 239 20.55 7.04 1.14
CA GLN A 239 20.78 6.83 2.58
C GLN A 239 21.61 7.94 3.26
N LYS A 240 22.32 8.77 2.49
CA LYS A 240 23.13 9.89 2.99
C LYS A 240 22.41 11.24 2.90
N ASN A 241 21.15 11.26 2.43
CA ASN A 241 20.35 12.48 2.29
C ASN A 241 18.90 12.23 2.72
N ARG A 242 17.92 12.31 1.82
CA ARG A 242 16.48 12.26 2.16
C ARG A 242 15.95 10.88 2.58
N GLY A 243 16.70 9.81 2.36
CA GLY A 243 16.22 8.45 2.59
C GLY A 243 15.55 7.83 1.38
N VAL A 244 15.23 6.54 1.48
CA VAL A 244 14.58 5.78 0.42
C VAL A 244 13.06 6.07 0.40
N HIS A 245 12.49 6.20 -0.80
CA HIS A 245 11.05 6.38 -0.97
C HIS A 245 10.25 5.22 -0.39
N VAL A 246 9.33 5.55 0.51
CA VAL A 246 8.36 4.61 1.07
C VAL A 246 6.93 4.99 0.68
N ASN A 247 6.07 3.99 0.58
CA ASN A 247 4.66 4.16 0.35
C ASN A 247 3.89 3.08 1.12
N ILE A 248 2.59 3.24 1.28
CA ILE A 248 1.77 2.42 2.16
C ILE A 248 0.67 1.67 1.41
N SER A 249 0.21 0.58 2.01
CA SER A 249 -1.17 0.13 1.87
C SER A 249 -1.94 0.59 3.09
N GLY A 250 -3.12 1.16 2.87
CA GLY A 250 -3.88 1.78 3.95
C GLY A 250 -5.38 1.76 3.68
N ALA A 251 -6.14 2.20 4.66
CA ALA A 251 -7.60 2.20 4.62
C ALA A 251 -8.19 3.37 5.42
N GLY A 252 -9.41 3.74 5.04
CA GLY A 252 -10.26 4.65 5.79
C GLY A 252 -11.70 4.14 5.85
N ILE A 253 -12.47 4.65 6.80
CA ILE A 253 -13.89 4.31 6.97
C ILE A 253 -14.72 5.18 6.04
N VAL A 254 -15.57 4.55 5.24
CA VAL A 254 -16.45 5.27 4.31
C VAL A 254 -17.45 6.10 5.11
N ASN A 255 -17.59 7.38 4.76
CA ASN A 255 -18.37 8.35 5.53
C ASN A 255 -19.86 7.97 5.64
N THR A 256 -20.40 7.25 4.65
CA THR A 256 -21.78 6.77 4.58
C THR A 256 -22.00 5.42 5.24
N SER A 257 -20.95 4.77 5.77
CA SER A 257 -21.09 3.51 6.50
C SER A 257 -21.95 3.65 7.74
N ASN A 258 -22.84 2.68 7.94
CA ASN A 258 -23.64 2.53 9.16
C ASN A 258 -22.96 1.63 10.21
N ASN A 259 -21.80 1.04 9.87
CA ASN A 259 -21.07 0.06 10.69
C ASN A 259 -19.76 0.64 11.24
N LYS A 260 -19.71 1.96 11.51
CA LYS A 260 -18.47 2.68 11.87
C LYS A 260 -17.76 2.11 13.09
N GLU A 261 -18.49 1.69 14.12
CA GLU A 261 -17.89 1.11 15.32
C GLU A 261 -17.14 -0.20 15.02
N ASN A 262 -17.74 -1.09 14.24
CA ASN A 262 -17.08 -2.33 13.84
C ASN A 262 -15.94 -2.08 12.84
N ALA A 263 -16.07 -1.07 11.98
CA ALA A 263 -15.00 -0.64 11.09
C ALA A 263 -13.79 -0.09 11.87
N ILE A 264 -14.00 0.69 12.94
CA ILE A 264 -12.93 1.15 13.84
C ILE A 264 -12.22 -0.04 14.48
N LYS A 265 -12.97 -1.02 15.02
CA LYS A 265 -12.38 -2.24 15.60
C LYS A 265 -11.47 -2.98 14.60
N LEU A 266 -11.90 -3.05 13.33
CA LEU A 266 -11.08 -3.70 12.30
C LEU A 266 -9.82 -2.89 11.98
N LEU A 267 -9.89 -1.56 11.87
CA LEU A 267 -8.70 -0.73 11.66
C LEU A 267 -7.73 -0.82 12.85
N GLU A 268 -8.25 -0.80 14.08
CA GLU A 268 -7.45 -1.00 15.29
C GLU A 268 -6.80 -2.38 15.31
N TYR A 269 -7.53 -3.43 14.90
CA TYR A 269 -6.99 -4.77 14.76
C TYR A 269 -5.84 -4.81 13.76
N PHE A 270 -5.99 -4.19 12.58
CA PHE A 270 -4.90 -4.07 11.60
C PHE A 270 -3.66 -3.37 12.15
N SER A 271 -3.83 -2.45 13.11
CA SER A 271 -2.72 -1.77 13.78
C SER A 271 -2.16 -2.55 14.98
N SER A 272 -2.72 -3.71 15.34
CA SER A 272 -2.19 -4.52 16.42
C SER A 272 -0.87 -5.20 16.01
N LYS A 273 0.03 -5.42 16.98
CA LYS A 273 1.31 -6.11 16.72
C LYS A 273 1.09 -7.47 16.07
N LYS A 274 0.13 -8.28 16.58
CA LYS A 274 -0.26 -9.59 16.03
C LYS A 274 -0.60 -9.50 14.54
N ALA A 275 -1.44 -8.54 14.17
CA ALA A 275 -1.87 -8.36 12.79
C ALA A 275 -0.75 -7.84 11.88
N GLN A 276 0.10 -6.95 12.39
CA GLN A 276 1.23 -6.40 11.66
C GLN A 276 2.28 -7.47 11.32
N GLU A 277 2.63 -8.32 12.28
CA GLU A 277 3.58 -9.42 12.09
C GLU A 277 3.03 -10.48 11.12
N PHE A 278 1.76 -10.84 11.28
CA PHE A 278 1.09 -11.76 10.37
C PHE A 278 1.07 -11.21 8.93
N TYR A 279 0.66 -9.96 8.78
CA TYR A 279 0.54 -9.31 7.49
C TYR A 279 1.92 -9.12 6.82
N ALA A 280 2.94 -8.68 7.58
CA ALA A 280 4.30 -8.56 7.08
C ALA A 280 4.85 -9.90 6.57
N SER A 281 4.58 -10.99 7.29
CA SER A 281 4.98 -12.34 6.88
C SER A 281 4.29 -12.76 5.57
N ALA A 282 2.97 -12.58 5.46
CA ALA A 282 2.20 -13.03 4.31
C ALA A 282 2.51 -12.25 3.03
N VAL A 283 2.75 -10.93 3.12
CA VAL A 283 2.90 -10.05 1.94
C VAL A 283 4.32 -9.59 1.68
N LYS A 284 5.26 -9.88 2.59
CA LYS A 284 6.67 -9.44 2.53
C LYS A 284 6.80 -7.91 2.44
N GLU A 285 5.88 -7.18 3.06
CA GLU A 285 5.96 -5.73 3.27
C GLU A 285 6.42 -5.43 4.69
N TYR A 286 6.88 -4.21 4.95
CA TYR A 286 7.30 -3.79 6.29
C TYR A 286 6.08 -3.41 7.14
N PRO A 287 6.04 -3.78 8.43
CA PRO A 287 5.04 -3.28 9.35
C PRO A 287 5.18 -1.77 9.57
N VAL A 288 4.10 -1.11 9.96
CA VAL A 288 4.09 0.32 10.31
C VAL A 288 4.19 0.53 11.82
N VAL A 289 3.83 -0.48 12.62
CA VAL A 289 3.87 -0.44 14.08
C VAL A 289 5.27 -0.78 14.57
N GLU A 290 5.84 0.12 15.36
CA GLU A 290 7.19 -0.04 15.91
C GLU A 290 7.32 -1.31 16.75
N GLY A 291 8.46 -1.99 16.65
CA GLY A 291 8.75 -3.22 17.38
C GLY A 291 8.01 -4.46 16.88
N SER A 292 7.28 -4.38 15.76
CA SER A 292 6.74 -5.56 15.09
C SER A 292 7.83 -6.32 14.34
N GLU A 293 7.74 -7.65 14.34
CA GLU A 293 8.68 -8.49 13.58
C GLU A 293 8.49 -8.31 12.07
N ILE A 294 9.61 -8.31 11.35
CA ILE A 294 9.63 -8.28 9.88
C ILE A 294 9.89 -9.69 9.35
N ASN A 295 9.45 -9.93 8.11
CA ASN A 295 9.70 -11.21 7.45
C ASN A 295 11.21 -11.46 7.30
N GLU A 296 11.66 -12.68 7.62
CA GLU A 296 13.09 -13.06 7.60
C GLU A 296 13.73 -12.83 6.21
N ALA A 297 12.98 -13.02 5.11
CA ALA A 297 13.50 -12.80 3.77
C ALA A 297 13.94 -11.34 3.51
N ILE A 298 13.23 -10.37 4.11
CA ILE A 298 13.55 -8.94 3.96
C ILE A 298 14.45 -8.41 5.08
N LYS A 299 14.58 -9.15 6.19
CA LYS A 299 15.43 -8.80 7.34
C LYS A 299 16.91 -8.79 6.96
N SER A 300 17.33 -9.67 6.05
CA SER A 300 18.70 -9.74 5.54
C SER A 300 19.16 -8.46 4.82
N TRP A 301 18.23 -7.63 4.36
CA TRP A 301 18.55 -6.35 3.71
C TRP A 301 18.94 -5.24 4.68
N GLY A 302 18.86 -5.52 6.01
CA GLY A 302 19.23 -4.59 7.07
C GLY A 302 18.23 -3.44 7.26
N VAL A 303 18.65 -2.49 8.09
CA VAL A 303 17.89 -1.26 8.34
C VAL A 303 18.20 -0.21 7.29
N PHE A 304 17.27 0.68 7.03
CA PHE A 304 17.41 1.77 6.07
C PHE A 304 16.79 3.06 6.60
N VAL A 305 17.27 4.18 6.09
CA VAL A 305 16.68 5.49 6.35
C VAL A 305 15.54 5.70 5.36
N GLU A 306 14.35 5.93 5.90
CA GLU A 306 13.14 6.22 5.13
C GLU A 306 13.07 7.71 4.78
N ASP A 307 12.49 8.04 3.64
CA ASP A 307 12.05 9.39 3.33
C ASP A 307 10.87 9.77 4.24
N ASN A 308 11.09 10.68 5.17
CA ASN A 308 10.12 11.09 6.19
C ASN A 308 9.04 12.06 5.67
N ILE A 309 8.85 12.14 4.35
CA ILE A 309 7.74 12.88 3.78
C ILE A 309 6.41 12.32 4.31
N ASN A 310 5.48 13.20 4.72
CA ASN A 310 4.11 12.73 4.95
C ASN A 310 3.55 12.20 3.65
N VAL A 311 3.12 10.93 3.66
CA VAL A 311 2.69 10.22 2.43
C VAL A 311 1.46 10.83 1.75
N SER A 312 0.72 11.74 2.40
CA SER A 312 -0.35 12.55 1.78
C SER A 312 0.19 13.42 0.62
N LYS A 313 1.46 13.84 0.70
CA LYS A 313 2.13 14.60 -0.37
C LYS A 313 2.21 13.81 -1.67
N LEU A 314 2.31 12.48 -1.58
CA LEU A 314 2.30 11.62 -2.77
C LEU A 314 0.99 11.75 -3.56
N GLY A 315 -0.11 12.07 -2.87
CA GLY A 315 -1.41 12.34 -3.48
C GLY A 315 -1.53 13.75 -4.05
N SER A 316 -1.21 14.76 -3.24
CA SER A 316 -1.35 16.17 -3.62
C SER A 316 -0.49 16.53 -4.84
N LEU A 317 0.70 15.91 -4.98
CA LEU A 317 1.62 16.12 -6.10
C LEU A 317 1.44 15.11 -7.25
N GLN A 318 0.44 14.21 -7.18
CA GLN A 318 0.31 13.14 -8.18
C GLN A 318 -0.01 13.66 -9.58
N LYS A 319 -0.83 14.72 -9.70
CA LYS A 319 -1.14 15.35 -11.01
C LYS A 319 0.13 15.93 -11.64
N GLU A 320 0.92 16.61 -10.82
CA GLU A 320 2.19 17.19 -11.23
C GLU A 320 3.22 16.12 -11.64
N ALA A 321 3.28 15.01 -10.88
CA ALA A 321 4.13 13.88 -11.21
C ALA A 321 3.75 13.20 -12.54
N VAL A 322 2.45 13.10 -12.85
CA VAL A 322 1.96 12.60 -14.14
C VAL A 322 2.38 13.51 -15.29
N PHE A 323 2.19 14.82 -15.12
CA PHE A 323 2.57 15.81 -16.11
C PHE A 323 4.09 15.80 -16.34
N LEU A 324 4.88 15.77 -15.26
CA LEU A 324 6.34 15.68 -15.33
C LEU A 324 6.80 14.43 -16.09
N ALA A 325 6.22 13.27 -15.78
CA ALA A 325 6.57 12.03 -16.48
C ALA A 325 6.32 12.14 -17.98
N GLN A 326 5.21 12.77 -18.39
CA GLN A 326 4.88 13.03 -19.79
C GLN A 326 5.91 13.99 -20.44
N GLU A 327 6.24 15.11 -19.80
CA GLU A 327 7.23 16.08 -20.25
C GLU A 327 8.64 15.47 -20.39
N ALA A 328 9.00 14.55 -19.49
CA ALA A 328 10.26 13.81 -19.53
C ALA A 328 10.28 12.67 -20.55
N GLY A 329 9.19 12.38 -21.24
CA GLY A 329 9.05 11.26 -22.18
C GLY A 329 8.98 9.89 -21.52
N TYR A 330 8.68 9.81 -20.21
CA TYR A 330 8.57 8.56 -19.48
C TYR A 330 7.19 7.94 -19.70
N LYS A 331 7.13 6.88 -20.50
CA LYS A 331 5.90 6.19 -20.93
C LYS A 331 5.26 5.33 -19.84
#